data_c00ed00f3f39a3fcf003b9721b08c57a
#
_entry.id   c00ed00f3f39a3fcf003b9721b08c57a
#
_cell.length_a   1.000
_cell.length_b   1.000
_cell.length_c   1.000
_cell.angle_alpha   90.00
_cell.angle_beta   90.00
_cell.angle_gamma   90.00
#
_symmetry.space_group_name_H-M   'P 1'
#
loop_
_entity.id
_entity.type
_entity.pdbx_description
1 polymer ?
#
loop_
_entity_poly.entity_id
_entity_poly.type
_entity_poly.pdbx_seq_one_letter_code
_entity_poly.pdbx_strand_id
1 'polypeptide(L)'
;VALLEQLRGAPQDDPALSAAVVKAANDAESKRRQADAVNKLVDAGLAQNQAEAGALIARAVSAAAERAEEVQTILGAWSDAPGDMRKTDANAALLKRVRASKTLRDISRYLGRFREIFAQGKRNGYAYGRGEKYALELGNDLPRALTSELAMLAVPETLPLFLRKYQHRQIKQYRRREPVYKGAGDIICCLDESGSTAGDLAAWGKAVALTLLEIAQSEGRKFALVHFSGPGRFQTDVFLPGQSSLEKKLHAAETFLGGGTDFQTPLAEAERLMREGGFENADIAFITDGE
;
A
#
# COMPACT_ATOMS: atom_id res chain seq x y z
N VAL A 1 -8.73 28.29 -0.66
CA VAL A 1 -7.45 28.92 -0.25
C VAL A 1 -6.43 28.70 -1.35
N ALA A 2 -6.16 27.48 -1.84
CA ALA A 2 -5.17 27.20 -2.89
C ALA A 2 -5.44 27.93 -4.23
N LEU A 3 -6.70 28.12 -4.63
CA LEU A 3 -7.07 28.88 -5.84
C LEU A 3 -6.81 30.38 -5.70
N LEU A 4 -6.95 30.92 -4.49
CA LEU A 4 -6.66 32.33 -4.19
C LEU A 4 -5.14 32.62 -4.16
N GLU A 5 -4.32 31.65 -3.80
CA GLU A 5 -2.87 31.77 -3.85
C GLU A 5 -2.34 31.68 -5.29
N GLN A 6 -2.92 30.83 -6.14
CA GLN A 6 -2.61 30.78 -7.56
C GLN A 6 -2.98 32.04 -8.32
N LEU A 7 -4.06 32.74 -7.92
CA LEU A 7 -4.49 34.00 -8.50
C LEU A 7 -3.60 35.19 -8.15
N ARG A 8 -2.82 35.13 -7.05
CA ARG A 8 -1.91 36.24 -6.65
C ARG A 8 -0.64 36.33 -7.52
N GLY A 9 -0.33 35.31 -8.27
CA GLY A 9 0.87 35.26 -9.13
C GLY A 9 0.63 35.23 -10.64
N ALA A 10 -0.64 35.29 -11.10
CA ALA A 10 -0.97 35.20 -12.52
C ALA A 10 -1.08 36.57 -13.18
N PRO A 11 -0.64 36.73 -14.45
CA PRO A 11 -0.82 37.99 -15.20
C PRO A 11 -2.33 38.30 -15.34
N GLN A 12 -2.68 39.54 -15.10
CA GLN A 12 -4.09 40.02 -15.03
C GLN A 12 -4.89 39.97 -16.36
N ASP A 13 -4.23 39.59 -17.46
CA ASP A 13 -4.83 39.67 -18.80
C ASP A 13 -5.03 38.33 -19.53
N ASP A 14 -5.09 37.19 -18.80
CA ASP A 14 -5.40 35.89 -19.43
C ASP A 14 -6.93 35.67 -19.48
N PRO A 15 -7.58 35.74 -20.67
CA PRO A 15 -9.01 35.56 -20.82
C PRO A 15 -9.48 34.11 -20.45
N ALA A 16 -8.62 33.13 -20.57
CA ALA A 16 -8.94 31.77 -20.20
C ALA A 16 -8.99 31.57 -18.67
N LEU A 17 -8.10 32.26 -17.94
CA LEU A 17 -8.07 32.27 -16.47
C LEU A 17 -9.29 33.00 -15.90
N SER A 18 -9.66 34.14 -16.49
CA SER A 18 -10.85 34.93 -16.08
C SER A 18 -12.14 34.11 -16.28
N ALA A 19 -12.29 33.42 -17.40
CA ALA A 19 -13.42 32.54 -17.67
C ALA A 19 -13.50 31.34 -16.69
N ALA A 20 -12.37 30.75 -16.35
CA ALA A 20 -12.30 29.66 -15.37
C ALA A 20 -12.68 30.13 -13.95
N VAL A 21 -12.26 31.33 -13.55
CA VAL A 21 -12.61 31.95 -12.26
C VAL A 21 -14.10 32.28 -12.20
N VAL A 22 -14.67 32.86 -13.25
CA VAL A 22 -16.10 33.14 -13.33
C VAL A 22 -16.93 31.87 -13.27
N LYS A 23 -16.51 30.81 -13.99
CA LYS A 23 -17.18 29.52 -13.94
C LYS A 23 -17.12 28.92 -12.54
N ALA A 24 -15.96 28.92 -11.89
CA ALA A 24 -15.79 28.41 -10.53
C ALA A 24 -16.60 29.22 -9.50
N ALA A 25 -16.69 30.54 -9.67
CA ALA A 25 -17.51 31.41 -8.82
C ALA A 25 -19.02 31.12 -9.00
N ASN A 26 -19.47 30.94 -10.23
CA ASN A 26 -20.86 30.59 -10.53
C ASN A 26 -21.24 29.21 -10.00
N ASP A 27 -20.34 28.22 -10.14
CA ASP A 27 -20.51 26.86 -9.58
C ASP A 27 -20.56 26.92 -8.04
N ALA A 28 -19.70 27.69 -7.41
CA ALA A 28 -19.69 27.87 -5.96
C ALA A 28 -21.00 28.58 -5.47
N GLU A 29 -21.45 29.59 -6.18
CA GLU A 29 -22.70 30.28 -5.85
C GLU A 29 -23.92 29.39 -6.06
N SER A 30 -23.96 28.62 -7.14
CA SER A 30 -25.02 27.63 -7.39
C SER A 30 -25.09 26.59 -6.26
N LYS A 31 -23.94 26.01 -5.83
CA LYS A 31 -23.89 25.11 -4.71
C LYS A 31 -24.29 25.74 -3.38
N ARG A 32 -23.92 27.00 -3.16
CA ARG A 32 -24.33 27.72 -1.97
C ARG A 32 -25.85 27.93 -1.95
N ARG A 33 -26.44 28.32 -3.08
CA ARG A 33 -27.92 28.46 -3.19
C ARG A 33 -28.65 27.12 -2.98
N GLN A 34 -28.08 26.00 -3.47
CA GLN A 34 -28.61 24.66 -3.21
C GLN A 34 -28.51 24.29 -1.73
N ALA A 35 -27.40 24.59 -1.08
CA ALA A 35 -27.22 24.34 0.36
C ALA A 35 -28.19 25.20 1.19
N ASP A 36 -28.35 26.47 0.84
CA ASP A 36 -29.30 27.37 1.53
C ASP A 36 -30.78 26.95 1.33
N ALA A 37 -31.12 26.40 0.16
CA ALA A 37 -32.46 25.88 -0.10
C ALA A 37 -32.70 24.58 0.73
N VAL A 38 -31.70 23.69 0.81
CA VAL A 38 -31.79 22.51 1.64
C VAL A 38 -31.89 22.88 3.13
N ASN A 39 -31.09 23.82 3.60
CA ASN A 39 -31.16 24.31 4.99
C ASN A 39 -32.55 24.89 5.31
N LYS A 40 -33.14 25.69 4.43
CA LYS A 40 -34.49 26.20 4.63
C LYS A 40 -35.56 25.12 4.69
N LEU A 41 -35.45 24.08 3.87
CA LEU A 41 -36.35 22.91 3.91
C LEU A 41 -36.18 22.11 5.21
N VAL A 42 -34.95 21.96 5.67
CA VAL A 42 -34.63 21.27 6.95
C VAL A 42 -35.18 22.09 8.12
N ASP A 43 -34.96 23.40 8.13
CA ASP A 43 -35.47 24.28 9.19
C ASP A 43 -37.01 24.27 9.25
N ALA A 44 -37.67 24.30 8.10
CA ALA A 44 -39.14 24.21 8.02
C ALA A 44 -39.67 22.85 8.48
N GLY A 45 -38.97 21.78 8.12
CA GLY A 45 -39.30 20.40 8.57
C GLY A 45 -39.05 20.19 10.06
N LEU A 46 -37.98 20.78 10.60
CA LEU A 46 -37.67 20.76 12.03
C LEU A 46 -38.74 21.50 12.86
N ALA A 47 -39.28 22.59 12.34
CA ALA A 47 -40.32 23.34 13.03
C ALA A 47 -41.64 22.57 13.14
N GLN A 48 -41.94 21.68 12.18
CA GLN A 48 -43.16 20.87 12.16
C GLN A 48 -43.05 19.54 12.89
N ASN A 49 -41.89 18.87 12.85
CA ASN A 49 -41.70 17.52 13.46
C ASN A 49 -40.26 17.32 13.92
N GLN A 50 -39.90 17.90 15.05
CA GLN A 50 -38.50 17.84 15.56
C GLN A 50 -37.94 16.42 15.75
N ALA A 51 -38.76 15.47 16.21
CA ALA A 51 -38.30 14.10 16.43
C ALA A 51 -38.04 13.33 15.12
N GLU A 52 -38.95 13.47 14.11
CA GLU A 52 -38.82 12.80 12.82
C GLU A 52 -37.69 13.44 11.97
N ALA A 53 -37.56 14.77 12.00
CA ALA A 53 -36.49 15.46 11.31
C ALA A 53 -35.11 15.12 11.90
N GLY A 54 -35.00 15.00 13.22
CA GLY A 54 -33.79 14.54 13.91
C GLY A 54 -33.37 13.15 13.47
N ALA A 55 -34.32 12.20 13.38
CA ALA A 55 -34.07 10.85 12.91
C ALA A 55 -33.65 10.80 11.42
N LEU A 56 -34.26 11.62 10.57
CA LEU A 56 -33.89 11.73 9.15
C LEU A 56 -32.49 12.33 8.96
N ILE A 57 -32.16 13.38 9.71
CA ILE A 57 -30.82 13.97 9.69
C ILE A 57 -29.78 12.97 10.17
N ALA A 58 -30.04 12.26 11.28
CA ALA A 58 -29.10 11.22 11.77
C ALA A 58 -28.87 10.13 10.74
N ARG A 59 -29.92 9.64 10.07
CA ARG A 59 -29.77 8.67 8.96
C ARG A 59 -29.00 9.22 7.77
N ALA A 60 -29.25 10.47 7.37
CA ALA A 60 -28.56 11.12 6.27
C ALA A 60 -27.05 11.32 6.59
N VAL A 61 -26.72 11.71 7.81
CA VAL A 61 -25.33 11.87 8.27
C VAL A 61 -24.63 10.52 8.32
N SER A 62 -25.28 9.47 8.87
CA SER A 62 -24.72 8.12 8.87
C SER A 62 -24.46 7.61 7.45
N ALA A 63 -25.44 7.74 6.55
CA ALA A 63 -25.26 7.34 5.15
C ALA A 63 -24.18 8.16 4.41
N ALA A 64 -24.02 9.43 4.76
CA ALA A 64 -22.94 10.27 4.19
C ALA A 64 -21.56 9.84 4.72
N ALA A 65 -21.47 9.51 6.01
CA ALA A 65 -20.25 8.99 6.62
C ALA A 65 -19.83 7.65 5.99
N GLU A 66 -20.77 6.70 5.86
CA GLU A 66 -20.51 5.40 5.22
C GLU A 66 -20.02 5.56 3.77
N ARG A 67 -20.64 6.49 3.01
CA ARG A 67 -20.19 6.78 1.64
C ARG A 67 -18.83 7.44 1.60
N ALA A 68 -18.50 8.28 2.56
CA ALA A 68 -17.18 8.90 2.65
C ALA A 68 -16.11 7.87 2.98
N GLU A 69 -16.38 6.95 3.91
CA GLU A 69 -15.49 5.82 4.22
C GLU A 69 -15.28 4.90 3.02
N GLU A 70 -16.35 4.56 2.30
CA GLU A 70 -16.26 3.76 1.08
C GLU A 70 -15.34 4.44 0.04
N VAL A 71 -15.55 5.73 -0.22
CA VAL A 71 -14.73 6.51 -1.16
C VAL A 71 -13.27 6.55 -0.70
N GLN A 72 -13.02 6.79 0.58
CA GLN A 72 -11.69 6.81 1.16
C GLN A 72 -11.00 5.44 1.02
N THR A 73 -11.72 4.36 1.29
CA THR A 73 -11.20 3.00 1.16
C THR A 73 -10.81 2.68 -0.28
N ILE A 74 -11.69 3.01 -1.24
CA ILE A 74 -11.42 2.75 -2.66
C ILE A 74 -10.26 3.61 -3.17
N LEU A 75 -10.29 4.91 -2.97
CA LEU A 75 -9.23 5.80 -3.44
C LEU A 75 -7.91 5.51 -2.70
N GLY A 76 -7.95 5.23 -1.40
CA GLY A 76 -6.79 4.81 -0.63
C GLY A 76 -6.18 3.51 -1.12
N ALA A 77 -7.00 2.56 -1.60
CA ALA A 77 -6.54 1.27 -2.09
C ALA A 77 -5.91 1.33 -3.50
N TRP A 78 -6.42 2.15 -4.41
CA TRP A 78 -6.03 2.14 -5.82
C TRP A 78 -5.22 3.35 -6.28
N SER A 79 -5.22 4.44 -5.52
CA SER A 79 -4.46 5.65 -5.86
C SER A 79 -2.96 5.44 -5.67
N ASP A 80 -2.16 5.98 -6.59
CA ASP A 80 -0.70 6.01 -6.46
C ASP A 80 -0.22 6.98 -5.36
N ALA A 81 -1.09 7.94 -4.96
CA ALA A 81 -0.86 8.84 -3.83
C ALA A 81 -1.94 8.60 -2.75
N PRO A 82 -1.67 7.76 -1.74
CA PRO A 82 -2.61 7.52 -0.65
C PRO A 82 -2.99 8.83 0.03
N GLY A 83 -4.31 9.12 0.08
CA GLY A 83 -4.85 10.34 0.69
C GLY A 83 -5.20 11.45 -0.31
N ASP A 84 -4.92 11.33 -1.59
CA ASP A 84 -5.40 12.28 -2.60
C ASP A 84 -6.88 12.04 -2.94
N MET A 85 -7.75 12.74 -2.22
CA MET A 85 -9.21 12.70 -2.40
C MET A 85 -9.73 13.74 -3.38
N ARG A 86 -8.87 14.31 -4.23
CA ARG A 86 -9.30 15.30 -5.21
C ARG A 86 -10.33 14.73 -6.18
N LYS A 87 -11.34 15.53 -6.47
CA LYS A 87 -12.37 15.18 -7.48
C LYS A 87 -11.79 15.37 -8.88
N THR A 88 -11.08 14.36 -9.36
CA THR A 88 -10.61 14.29 -10.74
C THR A 88 -11.52 13.35 -11.54
N ASP A 89 -11.57 13.51 -12.85
CA ASP A 89 -12.34 12.61 -13.72
C ASP A 89 -11.82 11.17 -13.62
N ALA A 90 -10.51 11.00 -13.44
CA ALA A 90 -9.89 9.70 -13.23
C ALA A 90 -10.39 9.01 -11.95
N ASN A 91 -10.46 9.75 -10.82
CA ASN A 91 -10.97 9.21 -9.57
C ASN A 91 -12.48 8.89 -9.65
N ALA A 92 -13.25 9.67 -10.40
CA ALA A 92 -14.66 9.40 -10.63
C ALA A 92 -14.87 8.13 -11.46
N ALA A 93 -14.09 7.95 -12.52
CA ALA A 93 -14.11 6.73 -13.36
C ALA A 93 -13.69 5.49 -12.54
N LEU A 94 -12.63 5.59 -11.74
CA LEU A 94 -12.18 4.53 -10.83
C LEU A 94 -13.27 4.15 -9.84
N LEU A 95 -13.87 5.10 -9.15
CA LEU A 95 -14.97 4.85 -8.21
C LEU A 95 -16.15 4.15 -8.89
N LYS A 96 -16.53 4.58 -10.09
CA LYS A 96 -17.59 3.94 -10.86
C LYS A 96 -17.26 2.49 -11.20
N ARG A 97 -16.03 2.20 -11.64
CA ARG A 97 -15.57 0.84 -12.00
C ARG A 97 -15.52 -0.07 -10.77
N VAL A 98 -14.93 0.38 -9.67
CA VAL A 98 -14.82 -0.41 -8.43
C VAL A 98 -16.21 -0.67 -7.84
N ARG A 99 -17.12 0.31 -7.84
CA ARG A 99 -18.49 0.12 -7.36
C ARG A 99 -19.29 -0.89 -8.20
N ALA A 100 -19.03 -0.97 -9.49
CA ALA A 100 -19.68 -1.92 -10.38
C ALA A 100 -19.23 -3.37 -10.14
N SER A 101 -18.03 -3.59 -9.62
CA SER A 101 -17.45 -4.93 -9.39
C SER A 101 -17.41 -5.27 -7.89
N LYS A 102 -18.05 -6.41 -7.51
CA LYS A 102 -17.97 -6.93 -6.14
C LYS A 102 -16.53 -7.29 -5.79
N THR A 103 -15.84 -7.98 -6.70
CA THR A 103 -14.45 -8.42 -6.50
C THR A 103 -13.52 -7.23 -6.22
N LEU A 104 -13.60 -6.15 -7.01
CA LEU A 104 -12.77 -4.97 -6.79
C LEU A 104 -13.06 -4.27 -5.45
N ARG A 105 -14.32 -4.28 -5.00
CA ARG A 105 -14.67 -3.74 -3.67
C ARG A 105 -14.07 -4.56 -2.54
N ASP A 106 -14.15 -5.90 -2.65
CA ASP A 106 -13.59 -6.80 -1.65
C ASP A 106 -12.05 -6.69 -1.62
N ILE A 107 -11.41 -6.65 -2.78
CA ILE A 107 -9.96 -6.37 -2.89
C ILE A 107 -9.60 -5.04 -2.24
N SER A 108 -10.36 -3.96 -2.50
CA SER A 108 -10.09 -2.64 -1.93
C SER A 108 -10.05 -2.66 -0.40
N ARG A 109 -10.96 -3.44 0.22
CA ARG A 109 -11.03 -3.58 1.67
C ARG A 109 -9.80 -4.27 2.26
N TYR A 110 -9.34 -5.34 1.62
CA TYR A 110 -8.13 -6.05 2.02
C TYR A 110 -6.87 -5.24 1.78
N LEU A 111 -6.75 -4.62 0.60
CA LEU A 111 -5.58 -3.84 0.21
C LEU A 111 -5.32 -2.66 1.16
N GLY A 112 -6.36 -1.97 1.61
CA GLY A 112 -6.26 -0.92 2.63
C GLY A 112 -5.64 -1.42 3.93
N ARG A 113 -6.10 -2.58 4.44
CA ARG A 113 -5.56 -3.21 5.65
C ARG A 113 -4.10 -3.63 5.50
N PHE A 114 -3.74 -4.24 4.38
CA PHE A 114 -2.37 -4.68 4.14
C PHE A 114 -1.39 -3.51 4.02
N ARG A 115 -1.81 -2.41 3.41
CA ARG A 115 -1.01 -1.18 3.36
C ARG A 115 -0.72 -0.61 4.76
N GLU A 116 -1.71 -0.63 5.65
CA GLU A 116 -1.52 -0.20 7.04
C GLU A 116 -0.52 -1.10 7.77
N ILE A 117 -0.68 -2.42 7.66
CA ILE A 117 0.23 -3.40 8.27
C ILE A 117 1.66 -3.20 7.74
N PHE A 118 1.81 -3.03 6.43
CA PHE A 118 3.11 -2.78 5.81
C PHE A 118 3.73 -1.46 6.27
N ALA A 119 2.95 -0.38 6.32
CA ALA A 119 3.40 0.91 6.80
C ALA A 119 3.82 0.88 8.27
N GLN A 120 3.14 0.09 9.12
CA GLN A 120 3.53 -0.14 10.51
C GLN A 120 4.81 -0.97 10.59
N GLY A 121 4.91 -2.06 9.82
CA GLY A 121 6.11 -2.89 9.73
C GLY A 121 7.34 -2.06 9.32
N LYS A 122 7.20 -1.19 8.33
CA LYS A 122 8.28 -0.30 7.88
C LYS A 122 8.65 0.75 8.93
N ARG A 123 7.68 1.27 9.71
CA ARG A 123 7.93 2.22 10.81
C ARG A 123 8.61 1.58 12.01
N ASN A 124 8.22 0.37 12.36
CA ASN A 124 8.83 -0.37 13.47
C ASN A 124 10.25 -0.84 13.15
N GLY A 125 10.72 -0.59 11.94
CA GLY A 125 11.92 -1.13 11.36
C GLY A 125 11.88 -2.65 11.47
N TYR A 126 12.05 -3.39 10.40
CA TYR A 126 12.43 -4.78 10.57
C TYR A 126 13.70 -4.74 11.40
N ALA A 127 13.61 -5.14 12.67
CA ALA A 127 14.80 -5.52 13.41
C ALA A 127 15.31 -6.76 12.67
N TYR A 128 16.07 -6.50 11.61
CA TYR A 128 16.82 -7.54 10.92
C TYR A 128 17.53 -8.32 12.01
N GLY A 129 17.16 -9.59 12.14
CA GLY A 129 17.62 -10.41 13.24
C GLY A 129 19.12 -10.21 13.36
N ARG A 130 19.56 -9.72 14.52
CA ARG A 130 20.97 -9.49 14.79
C ARG A 130 21.65 -10.78 14.43
N GLY A 131 22.47 -10.79 13.37
CA GLY A 131 23.04 -12.00 12.82
C GLY A 131 23.65 -12.91 13.88
N GLU A 132 23.66 -14.23 13.63
CA GLU A 132 24.18 -15.21 14.59
C GLU A 132 25.53 -14.83 15.14
N LYS A 133 25.67 -14.87 16.47
CA LYS A 133 26.94 -14.68 17.15
C LYS A 133 27.75 -15.95 16.99
N TYR A 134 28.85 -15.89 16.25
CA TYR A 134 29.63 -17.11 15.99
C TYR A 134 31.05 -17.11 16.58
N ALA A 135 31.57 -15.92 16.94
CA ALA A 135 32.90 -15.78 17.50
C ALA A 135 33.03 -14.55 18.41
N LEU A 136 34.14 -14.44 19.12
CA LEU A 136 34.53 -13.26 19.86
C LEU A 136 35.69 -12.58 19.16
N GLU A 137 35.66 -11.25 19.12
CA GLU A 137 36.72 -10.42 18.59
C GLU A 137 36.99 -9.25 19.55
N LEU A 138 38.12 -8.59 19.37
CA LEU A 138 38.42 -7.35 20.08
C LEU A 138 38.08 -6.15 19.21
N GLY A 139 37.42 -5.15 19.78
CA GLY A 139 36.97 -3.97 19.06
C GLY A 139 36.53 -2.85 19.99
N ASN A 140 35.78 -1.92 19.46
CA ASN A 140 35.18 -0.79 20.21
C ASN A 140 33.71 -0.56 19.86
N ASP A 141 33.03 -1.56 19.32
CA ASP A 141 31.60 -1.48 18.98
C ASP A 141 30.75 -1.86 20.20
N LEU A 142 30.25 -0.87 20.94
CA LEU A 142 29.49 -1.06 22.18
C LEU A 142 28.21 -1.89 21.99
N PRO A 143 27.41 -1.72 20.92
CA PRO A 143 26.27 -2.60 20.63
C PRO A 143 26.62 -4.08 20.52
N ARG A 144 27.86 -4.42 20.19
CA ARG A 144 28.35 -5.80 20.08
C ARG A 144 29.12 -6.27 21.31
N ALA A 145 29.39 -5.37 22.26
CA ALA A 145 30.18 -5.70 23.44
C ALA A 145 29.53 -6.81 24.28
N LEU A 146 30.33 -7.64 24.90
CA LEU A 146 29.86 -8.61 25.89
C LEU A 146 29.27 -7.87 27.11
N THR A 147 28.23 -8.48 27.69
CA THR A 147 27.60 -7.96 28.90
C THR A 147 28.60 -7.80 30.05
N SER A 148 29.61 -8.69 30.14
CA SER A 148 30.70 -8.62 31.13
C SER A 148 31.61 -7.39 30.94
N GLU A 149 31.83 -6.95 29.69
CA GLU A 149 32.59 -5.71 29.41
C GLU A 149 31.74 -4.49 29.75
N LEU A 150 30.44 -4.52 29.44
CA LEU A 150 29.51 -3.41 29.76
C LEU A 150 29.28 -3.30 31.27
N ALA A 151 29.39 -4.38 32.06
CA ALA A 151 29.29 -4.37 33.49
C ALA A 151 30.38 -3.49 34.14
N MET A 152 31.54 -3.31 33.49
CA MET A 152 32.59 -2.40 33.96
C MET A 152 32.17 -0.94 33.98
N LEU A 153 31.12 -0.55 33.25
CA LEU A 153 30.55 0.80 33.28
C LEU A 153 29.76 1.09 34.56
N ALA A 154 29.23 0.03 35.19
CA ALA A 154 28.41 0.15 36.38
C ALA A 154 29.23 0.30 37.67
N VAL A 155 30.53 -0.01 37.63
CA VAL A 155 31.43 -0.02 38.78
C VAL A 155 32.48 1.10 38.60
N PRO A 156 32.50 2.15 39.45
CA PRO A 156 33.39 3.30 39.29
C PRO A 156 34.88 2.94 39.24
N GLU A 157 35.30 1.92 39.99
CA GLU A 157 36.69 1.46 40.06
C GLU A 157 37.16 0.83 38.75
N THR A 158 36.25 0.24 37.94
CA THR A 158 36.59 -0.42 36.69
C THR A 158 36.37 0.47 35.46
N LEU A 159 35.74 1.64 35.62
CA LEU A 159 35.51 2.59 34.54
C LEU A 159 36.80 3.04 33.83
N PRO A 160 37.91 3.36 34.51
CA PRO A 160 39.15 3.74 33.82
C PRO A 160 39.71 2.60 32.97
N LEU A 161 39.58 1.35 33.42
CA LEU A 161 39.98 0.18 32.65
C LEU A 161 39.12 -0.02 31.40
N PHE A 162 37.80 0.19 31.53
CA PHE A 162 36.88 0.14 30.37
C PHE A 162 37.26 1.20 29.35
N LEU A 163 37.48 2.46 29.76
CA LEU A 163 37.84 3.55 28.85
C LEU A 163 39.15 3.27 28.12
N ARG A 164 40.14 2.73 28.81
CA ARG A 164 41.40 2.30 28.21
C ARG A 164 41.21 1.23 27.17
N LYS A 165 40.43 0.18 27.48
CA LYS A 165 40.07 -0.88 26.55
C LYS A 165 39.34 -0.33 25.32
N TYR A 166 38.41 0.61 25.51
CA TYR A 166 37.67 1.24 24.44
C TYR A 166 38.60 2.02 23.48
N GLN A 167 39.48 2.84 24.02
CA GLN A 167 40.45 3.62 23.23
C GLN A 167 41.40 2.72 22.43
N HIS A 168 41.83 1.62 23.01
CA HIS A 168 42.75 0.66 22.36
C HIS A 168 42.04 -0.41 21.54
N ARG A 169 40.72 -0.33 21.34
CA ARG A 169 39.90 -1.33 20.64
C ARG A 169 40.04 -2.75 21.19
N GLN A 170 40.11 -2.88 22.51
CA GLN A 170 40.34 -4.13 23.26
C GLN A 170 39.09 -4.63 23.99
N ILE A 171 37.92 -4.05 23.74
CA ILE A 171 36.64 -4.55 24.26
C ILE A 171 36.32 -5.85 23.58
N LYS A 172 36.01 -6.90 24.35
CA LYS A 172 35.51 -8.16 23.82
C LYS A 172 34.09 -7.93 23.27
N GLN A 173 33.92 -8.20 22.01
CA GLN A 173 32.66 -8.05 21.33
C GLN A 173 32.30 -9.30 20.51
N TYR A 174 31.01 -9.51 20.27
CA TYR A 174 30.54 -10.60 19.43
C TYR A 174 30.81 -10.29 17.96
N ARG A 175 31.51 -11.19 17.31
CA ARG A 175 31.54 -11.22 15.85
C ARG A 175 30.23 -11.83 15.38
N ARG A 176 29.45 -11.07 14.62
CA ARG A 176 28.20 -11.54 14.04
C ARG A 176 28.43 -11.83 12.57
N ARG A 177 27.78 -12.87 12.08
CA ARG A 177 27.59 -12.98 10.64
C ARG A 177 26.72 -11.80 10.25
N GLU A 178 27.28 -10.88 9.48
CA GLU A 178 26.45 -9.91 8.81
C GLU A 178 25.55 -10.71 7.88
N PRO A 179 24.22 -10.50 7.93
CA PRO A 179 23.38 -11.07 6.90
C PRO A 179 23.95 -10.53 5.59
N VAL A 180 24.45 -11.42 4.75
CA VAL A 180 24.78 -11.05 3.38
C VAL A 180 23.44 -10.69 2.78
N TYR A 181 23.15 -9.40 2.72
CA TYR A 181 22.06 -8.88 1.89
C TYR A 181 22.45 -9.23 0.46
N LYS A 182 22.06 -10.41 0.01
CA LYS A 182 21.87 -10.63 -1.41
C LYS A 182 20.88 -9.56 -1.80
N GLY A 183 21.27 -8.67 -2.69
CA GLY A 183 20.44 -7.55 -3.11
C GLY A 183 19.02 -8.08 -3.34
N ALA A 184 18.01 -7.33 -2.90
CA ALA A 184 16.63 -7.74 -3.04
C ALA A 184 16.38 -8.05 -4.52
N GLY A 185 16.18 -9.32 -4.85
CA GLY A 185 15.89 -9.78 -6.20
C GLY A 185 14.52 -9.32 -6.68
N ASP A 186 14.21 -9.54 -7.95
CA ASP A 186 12.87 -9.30 -8.48
C ASP A 186 11.83 -10.22 -7.79
N ILE A 187 10.55 -9.95 -7.91
CA ILE A 187 9.49 -10.77 -7.29
C ILE A 187 8.63 -11.42 -8.37
N ILE A 188 8.45 -12.73 -8.28
CA ILE A 188 7.48 -13.49 -9.07
C ILE A 188 6.41 -14.01 -8.13
N CYS A 189 5.19 -13.53 -8.26
CA CYS A 189 4.05 -13.96 -7.46
C CYS A 189 3.17 -14.91 -8.28
N CYS A 190 3.05 -16.15 -7.83
CA CYS A 190 2.16 -17.15 -8.42
C CYS A 190 0.85 -17.15 -7.62
N LEU A 191 -0.24 -16.77 -8.25
CA LEU A 191 -1.56 -16.63 -7.65
C LEU A 191 -2.48 -17.72 -8.17
N ASP A 192 -2.95 -18.56 -7.26
CA ASP A 192 -3.94 -19.60 -7.54
C ASP A 192 -5.32 -18.98 -7.80
N GLU A 193 -5.85 -19.29 -8.96
CA GLU A 193 -7.17 -18.87 -9.43
C GLU A 193 -8.04 -20.07 -9.79
N SER A 194 -7.86 -21.17 -9.06
CA SER A 194 -8.70 -22.37 -9.16
C SER A 194 -10.13 -22.10 -8.70
N GLY A 195 -11.03 -23.05 -8.95
CA GLY A 195 -12.42 -22.93 -8.55
C GLY A 195 -12.62 -22.87 -7.02
N SER A 196 -11.76 -23.52 -6.24
CA SER A 196 -11.79 -23.51 -4.76
C SER A 196 -11.47 -22.15 -4.17
N THR A 197 -10.57 -21.37 -4.81
CA THR A 197 -10.20 -20.02 -4.36
C THR A 197 -11.26 -18.97 -4.67
N ALA A 198 -12.35 -19.29 -5.37
CA ALA A 198 -13.35 -18.31 -5.80
C ALA A 198 -13.96 -17.49 -4.65
N GLY A 199 -14.29 -16.23 -4.93
CA GLY A 199 -14.96 -15.33 -3.98
C GLY A 199 -14.01 -14.57 -3.06
N ASP A 200 -14.17 -14.72 -1.76
CA ASP A 200 -13.44 -13.93 -0.76
C ASP A 200 -11.95 -14.29 -0.70
N LEU A 201 -11.61 -15.57 -0.88
CA LEU A 201 -10.22 -16.04 -0.95
C LEU A 201 -9.50 -15.46 -2.16
N ALA A 202 -10.12 -15.44 -3.35
CA ALA A 202 -9.54 -14.78 -4.52
C ALA A 202 -9.29 -13.29 -4.26
N ALA A 203 -10.24 -12.59 -3.63
CA ALA A 203 -10.08 -11.18 -3.30
C ALA A 203 -8.93 -10.94 -2.32
N TRP A 204 -8.80 -11.80 -1.31
CA TRP A 204 -7.69 -11.77 -0.35
C TRP A 204 -6.35 -12.04 -1.05
N GLY A 205 -6.24 -13.10 -1.84
CA GLY A 205 -5.01 -13.46 -2.56
C GLY A 205 -4.57 -12.34 -3.52
N LYS A 206 -5.50 -11.75 -4.26
CA LYS A 206 -5.23 -10.60 -5.14
C LYS A 206 -4.75 -9.38 -4.37
N ALA A 207 -5.33 -9.09 -3.21
CA ALA A 207 -4.88 -7.99 -2.37
C ALA A 207 -3.45 -8.22 -1.85
N VAL A 208 -3.09 -9.45 -1.48
CA VAL A 208 -1.71 -9.81 -1.12
C VAL A 208 -0.77 -9.61 -2.30
N ALA A 209 -1.12 -10.12 -3.49
CA ALA A 209 -0.30 -9.98 -4.70
C ALA A 209 -0.09 -8.51 -5.09
N LEU A 210 -1.14 -7.68 -5.03
CA LEU A 210 -1.05 -6.24 -5.29
C LEU A 210 -0.22 -5.50 -4.23
N THR A 211 -0.25 -5.94 -2.98
CA THR A 211 0.61 -5.39 -1.93
C THR A 211 2.08 -5.72 -2.20
N LEU A 212 2.38 -6.95 -2.62
CA LEU A 212 3.73 -7.34 -3.05
C LEU A 212 4.20 -6.54 -4.27
N LEU A 213 3.30 -6.26 -5.22
CA LEU A 213 3.58 -5.36 -6.34
C LEU A 213 3.97 -3.96 -5.86
N GLU A 214 3.25 -3.39 -4.90
CA GLU A 214 3.56 -2.06 -4.34
C GLU A 214 4.91 -2.04 -3.63
N ILE A 215 5.23 -3.10 -2.89
CA ILE A 215 6.55 -3.27 -2.26
C ILE A 215 7.63 -3.28 -3.34
N ALA A 216 7.49 -4.13 -4.38
CA ALA A 216 8.43 -4.21 -5.48
C ALA A 216 8.62 -2.86 -6.17
N GLN A 217 7.54 -2.14 -6.48
CA GLN A 217 7.59 -0.82 -7.09
C GLN A 217 8.29 0.21 -6.19
N SER A 218 8.02 0.20 -4.88
CA SER A 218 8.66 1.11 -3.93
C SER A 218 10.16 0.88 -3.79
N GLU A 219 10.62 -0.33 -4.06
CA GLU A 219 12.02 -0.76 -3.98
C GLU A 219 12.72 -0.76 -5.35
N GLY A 220 12.01 -0.36 -6.41
CA GLY A 220 12.56 -0.35 -7.77
C GLY A 220 12.81 -1.74 -8.36
N ARG A 221 12.09 -2.77 -7.88
CA ARG A 221 12.18 -4.16 -8.30
C ARG A 221 11.16 -4.46 -9.40
N LYS A 222 11.49 -5.39 -10.31
CA LYS A 222 10.49 -5.94 -11.24
C LYS A 222 9.53 -6.85 -10.48
N PHE A 223 8.30 -6.91 -10.95
CA PHE A 223 7.27 -7.78 -10.39
C PHE A 223 6.56 -8.51 -11.53
N ALA A 224 6.40 -9.81 -11.40
CA ALA A 224 5.54 -10.60 -12.28
C ALA A 224 4.43 -11.24 -11.44
N LEU A 225 3.19 -11.14 -11.93
CA LEU A 225 2.04 -11.84 -11.39
C LEU A 225 1.66 -12.94 -12.36
N VAL A 226 1.80 -14.18 -11.94
CA VAL A 226 1.42 -15.38 -12.69
C VAL A 226 0.12 -15.90 -12.10
N HIS A 227 -0.99 -15.58 -12.75
CA HIS A 227 -2.28 -16.20 -12.46
C HIS A 227 -2.26 -17.63 -13.02
N PHE A 228 -2.59 -18.62 -12.22
CA PHE A 228 -2.62 -19.99 -12.66
C PHE A 228 -3.87 -20.75 -12.17
N SER A 229 -4.19 -21.83 -12.87
CA SER A 229 -5.25 -22.75 -12.47
C SER A 229 -4.90 -24.18 -12.92
N GLY A 230 -5.73 -24.86 -13.70
CA GLY A 230 -5.44 -26.20 -14.20
C GLY A 230 -4.25 -26.26 -15.18
N PRO A 231 -3.85 -27.48 -15.63
CA PRO A 231 -2.69 -27.70 -16.47
C PRO A 231 -2.65 -26.80 -17.70
N GLY A 232 -1.56 -26.09 -17.89
CA GLY A 232 -1.33 -25.19 -19.02
C GLY A 232 -2.21 -23.91 -19.04
N ARG A 233 -3.02 -23.67 -18.00
CA ARG A 233 -3.85 -22.47 -17.90
C ARG A 233 -3.20 -21.46 -16.98
N PHE A 234 -2.60 -20.44 -17.57
CA PHE A 234 -1.99 -19.34 -16.83
C PHE A 234 -2.05 -18.03 -17.62
N GLN A 235 -1.91 -16.93 -16.93
CA GLN A 235 -1.73 -15.59 -17.49
C GLN A 235 -0.65 -14.89 -16.71
N THR A 236 0.27 -14.21 -17.39
CA THR A 236 1.39 -13.50 -16.76
C THR A 236 1.28 -12.00 -17.01
N ASP A 237 1.25 -11.23 -15.94
CA ASP A 237 1.30 -9.77 -15.95
C ASP A 237 2.63 -9.29 -15.38
N VAL A 238 3.48 -8.68 -16.24
CA VAL A 238 4.79 -8.16 -15.86
C VAL A 238 4.71 -6.66 -15.59
N PHE A 239 5.23 -6.22 -14.44
CA PHE A 239 5.29 -4.83 -14.02
C PHE A 239 6.74 -4.39 -13.87
N LEU A 240 7.17 -3.47 -14.71
CA LEU A 240 8.50 -2.87 -14.63
C LEU A 240 8.50 -1.69 -13.64
N PRO A 241 9.65 -1.39 -12.99
CA PRO A 241 9.77 -0.25 -12.11
C PRO A 241 9.37 1.06 -12.79
N GLY A 242 8.50 1.84 -12.14
CA GLY A 242 8.02 3.12 -12.67
C GLY A 242 7.04 3.04 -13.85
N GLN A 243 6.66 1.84 -14.32
CA GLN A 243 5.75 1.64 -15.46
C GLN A 243 4.42 0.96 -15.09
N SER A 244 4.04 1.02 -13.82
CA SER A 244 2.81 0.42 -13.33
C SER A 244 1.63 1.38 -13.56
N SER A 245 0.78 1.08 -14.53
CA SER A 245 -0.45 1.84 -14.74
C SER A 245 -1.61 1.29 -13.91
N LEU A 246 -2.53 2.18 -13.48
CA LEU A 246 -3.74 1.79 -12.76
C LEU A 246 -4.59 0.78 -13.56
N GLU A 247 -4.70 0.98 -14.87
CA GLU A 247 -5.44 0.08 -15.75
C GLU A 247 -4.88 -1.34 -15.73
N LYS A 248 -3.56 -1.49 -15.73
CA LYS A 248 -2.90 -2.79 -15.66
C LYS A 248 -3.10 -3.47 -14.31
N LYS A 249 -3.07 -2.69 -13.22
CA LYS A 249 -3.39 -3.20 -11.87
C LYS A 249 -4.83 -3.67 -11.77
N LEU A 250 -5.78 -2.89 -12.33
CA LEU A 250 -7.20 -3.26 -12.36
C LEU A 250 -7.46 -4.50 -13.21
N HIS A 251 -6.80 -4.60 -14.38
CA HIS A 251 -6.89 -5.78 -15.24
C HIS A 251 -6.44 -7.05 -14.50
N ALA A 252 -5.26 -7.01 -13.88
CA ALA A 252 -4.76 -8.12 -13.07
C ALA A 252 -5.70 -8.46 -11.89
N ALA A 253 -6.30 -7.46 -11.25
CA ALA A 253 -7.27 -7.67 -10.17
C ALA A 253 -8.59 -8.31 -10.64
N GLU A 254 -9.02 -8.03 -11.87
CA GLU A 254 -10.27 -8.56 -12.46
C GLU A 254 -10.08 -9.94 -13.10
N THR A 255 -8.85 -10.34 -13.42
CA THR A 255 -8.53 -11.65 -14.00
C THR A 255 -8.97 -12.76 -13.05
N PHE A 256 -9.68 -13.76 -13.56
CA PHE A 256 -10.02 -14.99 -12.85
C PHE A 256 -10.12 -16.15 -13.83
N LEU A 257 -9.29 -17.17 -13.64
CA LEU A 257 -9.19 -18.28 -14.59
C LEU A 257 -10.21 -19.38 -14.32
N GLY A 258 -10.46 -19.71 -13.05
CA GLY A 258 -11.30 -20.85 -12.66
C GLY A 258 -10.72 -22.20 -13.11
N GLY A 259 -11.31 -23.29 -12.64
CA GLY A 259 -10.88 -24.64 -13.01
C GLY A 259 -10.16 -25.37 -11.88
N GLY A 260 -9.30 -26.33 -12.22
CA GLY A 260 -8.50 -27.10 -11.26
C GLY A 260 -7.22 -26.38 -10.87
N THR A 261 -6.33 -27.07 -10.16
CA THR A 261 -5.05 -26.56 -9.68
C THR A 261 -3.91 -27.37 -10.25
N ASP A 262 -2.90 -26.73 -10.84
CA ASP A 262 -1.66 -27.34 -11.27
C ASP A 262 -0.47 -26.46 -10.90
N PHE A 263 0.38 -26.93 -10.00
CA PHE A 263 1.55 -26.19 -9.54
C PHE A 263 2.75 -26.26 -10.50
N GLN A 264 2.77 -27.22 -11.42
CA GLN A 264 3.87 -27.34 -12.37
C GLN A 264 3.87 -26.18 -13.38
N THR A 265 2.69 -25.78 -13.84
CA THR A 265 2.51 -24.68 -14.78
C THR A 265 3.12 -23.37 -14.29
N PRO A 266 2.78 -22.83 -13.12
CA PRO A 266 3.35 -21.57 -12.64
C PRO A 266 4.84 -21.66 -12.32
N LEU A 267 5.35 -22.82 -11.89
CA LEU A 267 6.78 -23.04 -11.66
C LEU A 267 7.58 -22.99 -12.96
N ALA A 268 7.08 -23.63 -14.02
CA ALA A 268 7.71 -23.60 -15.33
C ALA A 268 7.72 -22.16 -15.92
N GLU A 269 6.64 -21.42 -15.73
CA GLU A 269 6.58 -20.02 -16.15
C GLU A 269 7.53 -19.14 -15.32
N ALA A 270 7.62 -19.35 -14.00
CA ALA A 270 8.58 -18.64 -13.15
C ALA A 270 10.03 -18.90 -13.58
N GLU A 271 10.35 -20.17 -13.90
CA GLU A 271 11.67 -20.53 -14.43
C GLU A 271 11.96 -19.86 -15.77
N ARG A 272 10.97 -19.80 -16.67
CA ARG A 272 11.09 -19.09 -17.95
C ARG A 272 11.34 -17.59 -17.75
N LEU A 273 10.62 -16.95 -16.84
CA LEU A 273 10.81 -15.53 -16.52
C LEU A 273 12.21 -15.26 -15.96
N MET A 274 12.76 -16.14 -15.14
CA MET A 274 14.11 -16.01 -14.62
C MET A 274 15.17 -16.20 -15.71
N ARG A 275 15.00 -17.13 -16.63
CA ARG A 275 15.96 -17.42 -17.70
C ARG A 275 15.90 -16.41 -18.84
N GLU A 276 14.70 -16.05 -19.30
CA GLU A 276 14.48 -15.31 -20.54
C GLU A 276 13.92 -13.90 -20.28
N GLY A 277 13.17 -13.72 -19.17
CA GLY A 277 12.48 -12.47 -18.84
C GLY A 277 13.34 -11.46 -18.10
N GLY A 278 14.61 -11.76 -17.80
CA GLY A 278 15.52 -10.87 -17.10
C GLY A 278 15.15 -10.63 -15.63
N PHE A 279 14.47 -11.57 -14.99
CA PHE A 279 14.20 -11.57 -13.54
C PHE A 279 15.40 -12.16 -12.82
N GLU A 280 16.29 -11.31 -12.33
CA GLU A 280 17.54 -11.72 -11.69
C GLU A 280 17.34 -11.99 -10.20
N ASN A 281 17.79 -13.14 -9.72
CA ASN A 281 17.70 -13.56 -8.31
C ASN A 281 16.29 -13.40 -7.72
N ALA A 282 15.27 -13.70 -8.53
CA ALA A 282 13.89 -13.46 -8.15
C ALA A 282 13.45 -14.32 -6.97
N ASP A 283 12.70 -13.69 -6.05
CA ASP A 283 11.96 -14.38 -5.00
C ASP A 283 10.63 -14.87 -5.57
N ILE A 284 10.29 -16.14 -5.35
CA ILE A 284 9.01 -16.71 -5.78
C ILE A 284 8.07 -16.76 -4.58
N ALA A 285 6.91 -16.09 -4.69
CA ALA A 285 5.84 -16.14 -3.71
C ALA A 285 4.65 -16.92 -4.27
N PHE A 286 4.20 -17.96 -3.57
CA PHE A 286 3.00 -18.71 -3.90
C PHE A 286 1.84 -18.30 -3.00
N ILE A 287 0.68 -18.04 -3.61
CA ILE A 287 -0.59 -17.75 -2.93
C ILE A 287 -1.59 -18.79 -3.40
N THR A 288 -1.99 -19.70 -2.53
CA THR A 288 -2.91 -20.82 -2.78
C THR A 288 -3.67 -21.16 -1.51
N ASP A 289 -4.82 -21.80 -1.62
CA ASP A 289 -5.56 -22.40 -0.50
C ASP A 289 -5.02 -23.80 -0.11
N GLY A 290 -4.18 -24.38 -0.95
CA GLY A 290 -3.53 -25.68 -0.69
C GLY A 290 -4.40 -26.89 -1.02
N GLU A 291 -5.54 -26.72 -1.73
CA GLU A 291 -6.42 -27.80 -2.18
C GLU A 291 -6.13 -28.25 -3.62
#